data_39f0e420f50a7b0a2524bc65e744cfd8
#
_entry.id   39f0e420f50a7b0a2524bc65e744cfd8
#
_cell.length_a   1.000
_cell.length_b   1.000
_cell.length_c   1.000
_cell.angle_alpha   90.00
_cell.angle_beta   90.00
_cell.angle_gamma   90.00
#
_symmetry.space_group_name_H-M   'P 1'
#
loop_
_entity.id
_entity.type
_entity.pdbx_description
1 polymer ?
#
loop_
_entity_poly.entity_id
_entity_poly.type
_entity_poly.pdbx_seq_one_letter_code
_entity_poly.pdbx_strand_id
1 'polypeptide(L)'
;MTADCYALLLLPDERLAEQIESVKQAVARKVGPQRYLDHPPHITLTKSCFRQRSEMTHCLSRWIKQTTFPRLQTAGWHLFEADPLTGESTIVCTLNASSTQTLRHLQTTLLEAVAGQRDRQASLELYTAAWDRLSPLRQQSIETWGFPYTGDDWIPHLTIASLPPSAASIAWPMVQEFSITNDFSLTSLHITRLELEAMAESQALAIPGAM
;
A
#
# COMPACT_ATOMS: atom_id res chain seq x y z
N MET A 1 21.12 12.88 12.84
CA MET A 1 20.38 11.59 12.96
C MET A 1 19.70 11.38 11.62
N THR A 2 19.96 10.27 10.95
CA THR A 2 19.28 9.91 9.70
C THR A 2 17.84 9.54 10.03
N ALA A 3 16.88 10.13 9.32
CA ALA A 3 15.48 9.76 9.46
C ALA A 3 15.26 8.34 8.93
N ASP A 4 14.48 7.55 9.65
CA ASP A 4 14.08 6.22 9.18
C ASP A 4 12.79 6.33 8.34
N CYS A 5 12.73 5.64 7.22
CA CYS A 5 11.57 5.62 6.34
C CYS A 5 10.76 4.34 6.54
N TYR A 6 9.44 4.48 6.55
CA TYR A 6 8.50 3.38 6.80
C TYR A 6 7.35 3.37 5.81
N ALA A 7 6.88 2.17 5.49
CA ALA A 7 5.57 1.94 4.93
C ALA A 7 4.56 1.64 6.06
N LEU A 8 3.40 2.28 6.00
CA LEU A 8 2.27 1.98 6.86
C LEU A 8 1.24 1.21 6.05
N LEU A 9 1.01 -0.04 6.44
CA LEU A 9 0.32 -1.05 5.64
C LEU A 9 -0.87 -1.61 6.42
N LEU A 10 -2.05 -1.68 5.81
CA LEU A 10 -3.19 -2.40 6.35
C LEU A 10 -3.22 -3.83 5.78
N LEU A 11 -3.34 -4.82 6.66
CA LEU A 11 -3.45 -6.21 6.26
C LEU A 11 -4.92 -6.65 6.23
N PRO A 12 -5.33 -7.38 5.17
CA PRO A 12 -6.66 -7.98 5.10
C PRO A 12 -6.77 -9.18 6.04
N ASP A 13 -8.00 -9.71 6.19
CA ASP A 13 -8.23 -10.98 6.85
C ASP A 13 -7.59 -12.16 6.09
N GLU A 14 -7.44 -13.30 6.79
CA GLU A 14 -6.76 -14.49 6.28
C GLU A 14 -7.38 -14.99 4.97
N ARG A 15 -8.72 -14.97 4.87
CA ARG A 15 -9.44 -15.43 3.69
C ARG A 15 -9.05 -14.66 2.42
N LEU A 16 -9.02 -13.32 2.47
CA LEU A 16 -8.59 -12.51 1.33
C LEU A 16 -7.08 -12.64 1.12
N ALA A 17 -6.29 -12.69 2.20
CA ALA A 17 -4.84 -12.87 2.09
C ALA A 17 -4.46 -14.15 1.35
N GLU A 18 -5.07 -15.29 1.69
CA GLU A 18 -4.84 -16.58 1.02
C GLU A 18 -5.22 -16.55 -0.47
N GLN A 19 -6.32 -15.88 -0.83
CA GLN A 19 -6.72 -15.73 -2.22
C GLN A 19 -5.70 -14.90 -3.02
N ILE A 20 -5.27 -13.76 -2.48
CA ILE A 20 -4.23 -12.91 -3.11
C ILE A 20 -2.93 -13.69 -3.25
N GLU A 21 -2.53 -14.44 -2.22
CA GLU A 21 -1.31 -15.24 -2.25
C GLU A 21 -1.36 -16.36 -3.30
N SER A 22 -2.52 -17.01 -3.44
CA SER A 22 -2.76 -18.01 -4.50
C SER A 22 -2.56 -17.43 -5.90
N VAL A 23 -3.07 -16.22 -6.14
CA VAL A 23 -2.88 -15.50 -7.41
C VAL A 23 -1.41 -15.13 -7.63
N LYS A 24 -0.71 -14.62 -6.62
CA LYS A 24 0.73 -14.34 -6.68
C LYS A 24 1.54 -15.58 -7.06
N GLN A 25 1.25 -16.71 -6.44
CA GLN A 25 1.91 -17.99 -6.77
C GLN A 25 1.62 -18.44 -8.20
N ALA A 26 0.38 -18.24 -8.70
CA ALA A 26 0.06 -18.55 -10.09
C ALA A 26 0.83 -17.66 -11.07
N VAL A 27 0.93 -16.35 -10.78
CA VAL A 27 1.77 -15.42 -11.57
C VAL A 27 3.24 -15.85 -11.54
N ALA A 28 3.79 -16.15 -10.35
CA ALA A 28 5.18 -16.61 -10.21
C ALA A 28 5.47 -17.87 -11.04
N ARG A 29 4.55 -18.86 -11.02
CA ARG A 29 4.68 -20.07 -11.84
C ARG A 29 4.60 -19.78 -13.35
N LYS A 30 3.85 -18.78 -13.76
CA LYS A 30 3.59 -18.48 -15.18
C LYS A 30 4.69 -17.64 -15.83
N VAL A 31 5.22 -16.64 -15.11
CA VAL A 31 6.16 -15.64 -15.65
C VAL A 31 7.47 -15.53 -14.86
N GLY A 32 7.69 -16.40 -13.88
CA GLY A 32 8.88 -16.38 -13.01
C GLY A 32 8.82 -15.32 -11.91
N PRO A 33 9.93 -15.14 -11.15
CA PRO A 33 10.03 -14.12 -10.10
C PRO A 33 9.80 -12.72 -10.65
N GLN A 34 8.98 -11.94 -9.97
CA GLN A 34 8.65 -10.56 -10.31
C GLN A 34 8.58 -9.71 -9.05
N ARG A 35 8.66 -8.38 -9.20
CA ARG A 35 8.56 -7.45 -8.08
C ARG A 35 7.22 -7.61 -7.35
N TYR A 36 7.24 -7.56 -6.01
CA TYR A 36 6.11 -7.67 -5.08
C TYR A 36 5.45 -9.05 -4.93
N LEU A 37 5.88 -10.08 -5.66
CA LEU A 37 5.33 -11.42 -5.50
C LEU A 37 5.59 -12.01 -4.11
N ASP A 38 6.70 -11.67 -3.49
CA ASP A 38 7.14 -12.11 -2.16
C ASP A 38 6.62 -11.24 -1.00
N HIS A 39 5.98 -10.10 -1.31
CA HIS A 39 5.40 -9.25 -0.29
C HIS A 39 4.06 -9.81 0.23
N PRO A 40 3.79 -9.80 1.54
CA PRO A 40 2.49 -10.22 2.05
C PRO A 40 1.37 -9.32 1.48
N PRO A 41 0.13 -9.84 1.31
CA PRO A 41 -1.00 -9.04 0.87
C PRO A 41 -1.28 -7.87 1.82
N HIS A 42 -1.29 -6.64 1.28
CA HIS A 42 -1.50 -5.43 2.06
C HIS A 42 -2.06 -4.28 1.22
N ILE A 43 -2.62 -3.28 1.90
CA ILE A 43 -2.98 -1.99 1.33
C ILE A 43 -2.02 -0.94 1.90
N THR A 44 -1.27 -0.26 1.03
CA THR A 44 -0.33 0.79 1.45
C THR A 44 -1.09 2.09 1.75
N LEU A 45 -1.07 2.55 3.00
CA LEU A 45 -1.62 3.87 3.38
C LEU A 45 -0.64 5.00 3.09
N THR A 46 0.65 4.80 3.38
CA THR A 46 1.72 5.76 3.10
C THR A 46 3.08 5.10 3.12
N LYS A 47 4.04 5.73 2.42
CA LYS A 47 5.49 5.46 2.55
C LYS A 47 6.16 6.80 2.78
N SER A 48 6.70 7.02 3.98
CA SER A 48 7.24 8.32 4.39
C SER A 48 8.35 8.14 5.41
N CYS A 49 9.14 9.19 5.62
CA CYS A 49 10.21 9.17 6.62
C CYS A 49 9.79 9.94 7.88
N PHE A 50 10.23 9.46 9.04
CA PHE A 50 9.84 10.00 10.34
C PHE A 50 11.07 10.30 11.21
N ARG A 51 10.99 11.34 12.04
CA ARG A 51 12.08 11.78 12.89
C ARG A 51 12.39 10.78 14.01
N GLN A 52 11.34 10.22 14.61
CA GLN A 52 11.44 9.26 15.71
C GLN A 52 10.36 8.18 15.60
N ARG A 53 10.81 6.92 15.52
CA ARG A 53 9.90 5.75 15.42
C ARG A 53 8.93 5.66 16.61
N SER A 54 9.44 5.89 17.84
CA SER A 54 8.63 5.79 19.05
C SER A 54 7.45 6.76 19.06
N GLU A 55 7.68 8.01 18.67
CA GLU A 55 6.65 9.04 18.62
C GLU A 55 5.61 8.74 17.53
N MET A 56 6.07 8.35 16.34
CA MET A 56 5.19 7.90 15.27
C MET A 56 4.33 6.71 15.73
N THR A 57 4.93 5.69 16.36
CA THR A 57 4.21 4.51 16.86
C THR A 57 3.18 4.89 17.94
N HIS A 58 3.50 5.85 18.80
CA HIS A 58 2.55 6.38 19.80
C HIS A 58 1.35 7.05 19.12
N CYS A 59 1.58 7.90 18.13
CA CYS A 59 0.51 8.55 17.34
C CYS A 59 -0.38 7.51 16.65
N LEU A 60 0.22 6.50 16.00
CA LEU A 60 -0.52 5.42 15.34
C LEU A 60 -1.33 4.57 16.31
N SER A 61 -0.77 4.23 17.47
CA SER A 61 -1.49 3.47 18.51
C SER A 61 -2.72 4.22 19.03
N ARG A 62 -2.62 5.54 19.17
CA ARG A 62 -3.76 6.39 19.54
C ARG A 62 -4.79 6.47 18.43
N TRP A 63 -4.35 6.68 17.17
CA TRP A 63 -5.21 6.72 16.00
C TRP A 63 -6.01 5.42 15.85
N ILE A 64 -5.38 4.24 15.95
CA ILE A 64 -6.07 2.94 15.87
C ILE A 64 -7.16 2.80 16.92
N LYS A 65 -6.89 3.22 18.17
CA LYS A 65 -7.87 3.13 19.27
C LYS A 65 -9.10 4.03 19.08
N GLN A 66 -8.97 5.09 18.29
CA GLN A 66 -10.02 6.07 18.01
C GLN A 66 -10.72 5.82 16.66
N THR A 67 -10.21 4.88 15.86
CA THR A 67 -10.68 4.63 14.51
C THR A 67 -11.57 3.39 14.46
N THR A 68 -12.69 3.50 13.74
CA THR A 68 -13.53 2.36 13.39
C THR A 68 -13.11 1.82 12.03
N PHE A 69 -12.87 0.52 11.97
CA PHE A 69 -12.51 -0.19 10.74
C PHE A 69 -13.71 -1.01 10.26
N PRO A 70 -14.48 -0.52 9.28
CA PRO A 70 -15.63 -1.26 8.75
C PRO A 70 -15.17 -2.42 7.86
N ARG A 71 -16.12 -3.31 7.54
CA ARG A 71 -15.92 -4.29 6.47
C ARG A 71 -15.81 -3.56 5.13
N LEU A 72 -14.93 -4.07 4.27
CA LEU A 72 -14.62 -3.53 2.97
C LEU A 72 -14.99 -4.52 1.87
N GLN A 73 -15.10 -4.03 0.64
CA GLN A 73 -15.44 -4.85 -0.52
C GLN A 73 -14.45 -4.64 -1.65
N THR A 74 -14.00 -5.75 -2.23
CA THR A 74 -13.19 -5.74 -3.46
C THR A 74 -14.06 -5.39 -4.65
N ALA A 75 -13.42 -4.86 -5.72
CA ALA A 75 -14.06 -4.63 -7.02
C ALA A 75 -13.52 -5.57 -8.12
N GLY A 76 -12.46 -6.34 -7.81
CA GLY A 76 -11.80 -7.24 -8.74
C GLY A 76 -10.43 -6.75 -9.19
N TRP A 77 -9.95 -7.34 -10.29
CA TRP A 77 -8.60 -7.12 -10.80
C TRP A 77 -8.51 -5.85 -11.64
N HIS A 78 -7.37 -5.19 -11.56
CA HIS A 78 -7.05 -4.02 -12.36
C HIS A 78 -5.57 -4.03 -12.76
N LEU A 79 -5.25 -3.47 -13.92
CA LEU A 79 -3.89 -3.29 -14.42
C LEU A 79 -3.58 -1.79 -14.48
N PHE A 80 -2.65 -1.34 -13.66
CA PHE A 80 -2.04 -0.02 -13.81
C PHE A 80 -0.94 -0.12 -14.86
N GLU A 81 -1.14 0.50 -16.00
CA GLU A 81 -0.09 0.60 -17.03
C GLU A 81 0.91 1.69 -16.66
N ALA A 82 2.19 1.41 -16.84
CA ALA A 82 3.28 2.36 -16.64
C ALA A 82 3.23 3.09 -15.28
N ASP A 83 3.22 2.34 -14.18
CA ASP A 83 3.26 2.89 -12.82
C ASP A 83 4.44 3.87 -12.67
N PRO A 84 4.21 5.15 -12.31
CA PRO A 84 5.27 6.16 -12.22
C PRO A 84 6.39 5.82 -11.25
N LEU A 85 6.14 5.02 -10.21
CA LEU A 85 7.15 4.62 -9.23
C LEU A 85 8.06 3.51 -9.74
N THR A 86 7.50 2.54 -10.45
CA THR A 86 8.24 1.36 -10.92
C THR A 86 8.64 1.47 -12.40
N GLY A 87 7.87 2.19 -13.22
CA GLY A 87 8.00 2.23 -14.68
C GLY A 87 7.42 0.98 -15.37
N GLU A 88 6.80 0.07 -14.61
CA GLU A 88 6.26 -1.21 -15.05
C GLU A 88 4.73 -1.24 -14.98
N SER A 89 4.11 -2.27 -15.52
CA SER A 89 2.68 -2.53 -15.34
C SER A 89 2.43 -3.24 -14.02
N THR A 90 1.50 -2.75 -13.21
CA THR A 90 1.20 -3.32 -11.89
C THR A 90 -0.19 -3.93 -11.85
N ILE A 91 -0.27 -5.26 -11.65
CA ILE A 91 -1.53 -5.99 -11.44
C ILE A 91 -1.94 -5.85 -9.98
N VAL A 92 -3.19 -5.48 -9.75
CA VAL A 92 -3.73 -5.23 -8.41
C VAL A 92 -5.15 -5.77 -8.25
N CYS A 93 -5.56 -6.01 -7.00
CA CYS A 93 -6.97 -6.13 -6.62
C CYS A 93 -7.44 -4.77 -6.08
N THR A 94 -8.45 -4.18 -6.72
CA THR A 94 -9.04 -2.89 -6.32
C THR A 94 -10.25 -3.08 -5.42
N LEU A 95 -10.75 -1.98 -4.86
CA LEU A 95 -11.93 -1.95 -4.00
C LEU A 95 -13.08 -1.21 -4.69
N ASN A 96 -14.31 -1.50 -4.25
CA ASN A 96 -15.48 -0.77 -4.73
C ASN A 96 -15.46 0.71 -4.28
N ALA A 97 -16.34 1.52 -4.86
CA ALA A 97 -16.34 2.96 -4.62
C ALA A 97 -16.53 3.34 -3.14
N SER A 98 -17.43 2.65 -2.43
CA SER A 98 -17.68 2.91 -1.00
C SER A 98 -16.46 2.57 -0.13
N SER A 99 -15.85 1.42 -0.35
CA SER A 99 -14.64 0.99 0.36
C SER A 99 -13.43 1.87 0.04
N THR A 100 -13.33 2.32 -1.22
CA THR A 100 -12.30 3.29 -1.64
C THR A 100 -12.45 4.60 -0.86
N GLN A 101 -13.67 5.14 -0.77
CA GLN A 101 -13.92 6.37 -0.01
C GLN A 101 -13.63 6.20 1.49
N THR A 102 -14.02 5.07 2.07
CA THR A 102 -13.69 4.73 3.46
C THR A 102 -12.18 4.72 3.69
N LEU A 103 -11.41 4.05 2.83
CA LEU A 103 -9.96 4.01 2.97
C LEU A 103 -9.29 5.37 2.75
N ARG A 104 -9.79 6.19 1.84
CA ARG A 104 -9.33 7.57 1.67
C ARG A 104 -9.51 8.40 2.94
N HIS A 105 -10.64 8.25 3.61
CA HIS A 105 -10.86 8.89 4.91
C HIS A 105 -9.90 8.36 5.97
N LEU A 106 -9.71 7.04 6.06
CA LEU A 106 -8.74 6.42 6.98
C LEU A 106 -7.31 6.89 6.70
N GLN A 107 -6.92 6.99 5.42
CA GLN A 107 -5.62 7.52 5.04
C GLN A 107 -5.45 8.97 5.50
N THR A 108 -6.43 9.85 5.23
CA THR A 108 -6.36 11.26 5.59
C THR A 108 -6.19 11.44 7.10
N THR A 109 -7.02 10.78 7.91
CA THR A 109 -6.93 10.88 9.38
C THR A 109 -5.64 10.28 9.94
N LEU A 110 -5.10 9.23 9.32
CA LEU A 110 -3.79 8.68 9.67
C LEU A 110 -2.67 9.67 9.36
N LEU A 111 -2.66 10.25 8.16
CA LEU A 111 -1.65 11.23 7.74
C LEU A 111 -1.65 12.46 8.65
N GLU A 112 -2.83 12.96 9.04
CA GLU A 112 -2.98 14.04 10.02
C GLU A 112 -2.42 13.64 11.39
N ALA A 113 -2.70 12.42 11.86
CA ALA A 113 -2.22 11.94 13.15
C ALA A 113 -0.70 11.86 13.25
N VAL A 114 -0.01 11.57 12.14
CA VAL A 114 1.47 11.44 12.11
C VAL A 114 2.18 12.66 11.50
N ALA A 115 1.46 13.68 11.04
CA ALA A 115 2.04 14.83 10.33
C ALA A 115 3.16 15.52 11.10
N GLY A 116 3.00 15.69 12.42
CA GLY A 116 3.98 16.31 13.31
C GLY A 116 5.29 15.51 13.49
N GLN A 117 5.28 14.22 13.16
CA GLN A 117 6.44 13.33 13.32
C GLN A 117 7.20 13.12 12.01
N ARG A 118 6.64 13.55 10.89
CA ARG A 118 7.24 13.36 9.57
C ARG A 118 8.52 14.18 9.41
N ASP A 119 9.54 13.58 8.83
CA ASP A 119 10.69 14.28 8.28
C ASP A 119 10.41 14.64 6.82
N ARG A 120 10.16 15.94 6.59
CA ARG A 120 9.77 16.42 5.24
C ARG A 120 10.88 16.24 4.22
N GLN A 121 12.12 16.58 4.60
CA GLN A 121 13.26 16.52 3.69
C GLN A 121 13.56 15.07 3.29
N ALA A 122 13.68 14.17 4.27
CA ALA A 122 13.91 12.75 4.00
C ALA A 122 12.76 12.12 3.20
N SER A 123 11.51 12.56 3.44
CA SER A 123 10.35 12.09 2.65
C SER A 123 10.40 12.55 1.20
N LEU A 124 10.90 13.75 0.89
CA LEU A 124 11.14 14.20 -0.48
C LEU A 124 12.24 13.37 -1.15
N GLU A 125 13.34 13.14 -0.45
CA GLU A 125 14.47 12.35 -0.93
C GLU A 125 14.08 10.92 -1.32
N LEU A 126 13.13 10.31 -0.60
CA LEU A 126 12.59 8.98 -0.90
C LEU A 126 12.02 8.85 -2.34
N TYR A 127 11.52 9.96 -2.92
CA TYR A 127 10.90 9.97 -4.24
C TYR A 127 11.74 10.64 -5.32
N THR A 128 12.99 11.02 -5.04
CA THR A 128 13.87 11.73 -5.99
C THR A 128 14.00 10.98 -7.32
N ALA A 129 14.19 9.66 -7.30
CA ALA A 129 14.34 8.83 -8.50
C ALA A 129 13.08 8.76 -9.38
N ALA A 130 11.90 9.04 -8.83
CA ALA A 130 10.63 9.03 -9.55
C ALA A 130 10.10 10.44 -9.85
N TRP A 131 10.74 11.50 -9.34
CA TRP A 131 10.20 12.85 -9.29
C TRP A 131 9.70 13.38 -10.64
N ASP A 132 10.51 13.25 -11.70
CA ASP A 132 10.17 13.74 -13.03
C ASP A 132 9.05 12.94 -13.72
N ARG A 133 8.71 11.75 -13.21
CA ARG A 133 7.60 10.93 -13.70
C ARG A 133 6.29 11.21 -12.96
N LEU A 134 6.35 11.93 -11.84
CA LEU A 134 5.18 12.28 -11.04
C LEU A 134 4.50 13.54 -11.59
N SER A 135 3.17 13.54 -11.61
CA SER A 135 2.40 14.74 -11.92
C SER A 135 2.62 15.83 -10.87
N PRO A 136 2.40 17.12 -11.20
CA PRO A 136 2.48 18.22 -10.23
C PRO A 136 1.62 17.99 -8.98
N LEU A 137 0.44 17.38 -9.13
CA LEU A 137 -0.44 17.02 -8.00
C LEU A 137 0.22 16.01 -7.04
N ARG A 138 0.91 15.00 -7.59
CA ARG A 138 1.63 13.99 -6.80
C ARG A 138 2.88 14.55 -6.15
N GLN A 139 3.60 15.43 -6.82
CA GLN A 139 4.72 16.17 -6.23
C GLN A 139 4.25 17.01 -5.05
N GLN A 140 3.17 17.78 -5.21
CA GLN A 140 2.54 18.54 -4.12
C GLN A 140 2.08 17.64 -2.98
N SER A 141 1.55 16.46 -3.28
CA SER A 141 1.15 15.47 -2.27
C SER A 141 2.35 14.99 -1.44
N ILE A 142 3.51 14.74 -2.07
CA ILE A 142 4.74 14.39 -1.34
C ILE A 142 5.17 15.55 -0.43
N GLU A 143 5.17 16.78 -0.91
CA GLU A 143 5.53 17.95 -0.11
C GLU A 143 4.61 18.12 1.10
N THR A 144 3.31 17.89 0.92
CA THR A 144 2.29 18.05 1.97
C THR A 144 2.25 16.85 2.92
N TRP A 145 2.22 15.64 2.38
CA TRP A 145 1.94 14.41 3.11
C TRP A 145 3.09 13.39 3.17
N GLY A 146 4.16 13.61 2.37
CA GLY A 146 5.29 12.68 2.28
C GLY A 146 5.02 11.44 1.42
N PHE A 147 3.91 11.42 0.67
CA PHE A 147 3.48 10.29 -0.16
C PHE A 147 2.76 10.79 -1.43
N PRO A 148 3.03 10.25 -2.63
CA PRO A 148 2.48 10.79 -3.86
C PRO A 148 0.98 10.53 -4.06
N TYR A 149 0.44 9.51 -3.45
CA TYR A 149 -0.95 9.09 -3.66
C TYR A 149 -1.81 9.39 -2.43
N THR A 150 -2.58 10.48 -2.47
CA THR A 150 -3.49 10.89 -1.40
C THR A 150 -4.81 11.42 -1.97
N GLY A 151 -5.85 11.44 -1.15
CA GLY A 151 -7.15 11.95 -1.56
C GLY A 151 -7.71 11.23 -2.78
N ASP A 152 -8.24 11.99 -3.75
CA ASP A 152 -8.89 11.42 -4.94
C ASP A 152 -7.93 10.76 -5.94
N ASP A 153 -6.64 11.13 -5.91
CA ASP A 153 -5.60 10.51 -6.76
C ASP A 153 -5.14 9.15 -6.20
N TRP A 154 -5.51 8.80 -4.96
CA TRP A 154 -5.17 7.50 -4.40
C TRP A 154 -6.25 6.46 -4.71
N ILE A 155 -5.84 5.38 -5.35
CA ILE A 155 -6.64 4.19 -5.58
C ILE A 155 -6.15 3.09 -4.64
N PRO A 156 -6.83 2.85 -3.50
CA PRO A 156 -6.43 1.78 -2.58
C PRO A 156 -6.57 0.41 -3.24
N HIS A 157 -5.55 -0.42 -3.07
CA HIS A 157 -5.46 -1.71 -3.72
C HIS A 157 -4.53 -2.68 -2.97
N LEU A 158 -4.67 -3.99 -3.27
CA LEU A 158 -3.71 -5.02 -2.90
C LEU A 158 -2.89 -5.37 -4.14
N THR A 159 -1.57 -5.22 -4.06
CA THR A 159 -0.67 -5.49 -5.19
C THR A 159 -0.41 -6.99 -5.36
N ILE A 160 -0.53 -7.47 -6.60
CA ILE A 160 -0.12 -8.81 -7.00
C ILE A 160 1.35 -8.80 -7.42
N ALA A 161 1.66 -8.07 -8.50
CA ALA A 161 3.01 -7.97 -9.03
C ALA A 161 3.17 -6.71 -9.88
N SER A 162 4.40 -6.19 -9.95
CA SER A 162 4.83 -5.23 -10.97
C SER A 162 5.66 -5.98 -12.01
N LEU A 163 5.32 -5.80 -13.28
CA LEU A 163 5.70 -6.67 -14.38
C LEU A 163 6.20 -5.86 -15.58
N PRO A 164 7.28 -6.26 -16.25
CA PRO A 164 7.60 -5.70 -17.56
C PRO A 164 6.47 -6.03 -18.57
N PRO A 165 6.28 -5.23 -19.65
CA PRO A 165 5.15 -5.38 -20.56
C PRO A 165 4.98 -6.80 -21.14
N SER A 166 6.08 -7.50 -21.42
CA SER A 166 6.04 -8.88 -21.94
C SER A 166 5.49 -9.89 -20.92
N ALA A 167 5.81 -9.75 -19.64
CA ALA A 167 5.27 -10.59 -18.59
C ALA A 167 3.82 -10.20 -18.25
N ALA A 168 3.49 -8.91 -18.27
CA ALA A 168 2.13 -8.41 -18.04
C ALA A 168 1.14 -8.95 -19.07
N SER A 169 1.50 -8.98 -20.36
CA SER A 169 0.64 -9.51 -21.42
C SER A 169 0.31 -11.01 -21.26
N ILE A 170 1.17 -11.76 -20.56
CA ILE A 170 0.96 -13.19 -20.27
C ILE A 170 0.16 -13.37 -18.97
N ALA A 171 0.50 -12.60 -17.92
CA ALA A 171 -0.09 -12.78 -16.60
C ALA A 171 -1.49 -12.18 -16.49
N TRP A 172 -1.74 -11.05 -17.12
CA TRP A 172 -3.02 -10.31 -17.00
C TRP A 172 -4.26 -11.13 -17.40
N PRO A 173 -4.33 -11.78 -18.59
CA PRO A 173 -5.48 -12.60 -18.94
C PRO A 173 -5.73 -13.73 -17.94
N MET A 174 -4.67 -14.36 -17.44
CA MET A 174 -4.77 -15.42 -16.44
C MET A 174 -5.32 -14.90 -15.11
N VAL A 175 -4.88 -13.72 -14.65
CA VAL A 175 -5.35 -13.16 -13.37
C VAL A 175 -6.84 -12.83 -13.43
N GLN A 176 -7.34 -12.39 -14.57
CA GLN A 176 -8.77 -12.07 -14.75
C GLN A 176 -9.70 -13.28 -14.60
N GLU A 177 -9.18 -14.50 -14.72
CA GLU A 177 -9.95 -15.75 -14.53
C GLU A 177 -10.14 -16.13 -13.05
N PHE A 178 -9.33 -15.54 -12.13
CA PHE A 178 -9.47 -15.82 -10.71
C PHE A 178 -10.68 -15.08 -10.11
N SER A 179 -11.54 -15.81 -9.41
CA SER A 179 -12.57 -15.21 -8.57
C SER A 179 -11.94 -14.68 -7.28
N ILE A 180 -12.42 -13.54 -6.78
CA ILE A 180 -12.00 -12.96 -5.52
C ILE A 180 -13.21 -12.74 -4.62
N THR A 181 -13.03 -12.91 -3.30
CA THR A 181 -14.08 -12.63 -2.32
C THR A 181 -14.50 -11.16 -2.35
N ASN A 182 -15.81 -10.90 -2.19
CA ASN A 182 -16.29 -9.53 -2.21
C ASN A 182 -16.04 -8.79 -0.88
N ASP A 183 -16.23 -9.47 0.26
CA ASP A 183 -16.16 -8.84 1.58
C ASP A 183 -14.90 -9.27 2.34
N PHE A 184 -14.26 -8.34 3.03
CA PHE A 184 -13.13 -8.62 3.92
C PHE A 184 -13.06 -7.62 5.07
N SER A 185 -12.30 -7.96 6.09
CA SER A 185 -11.97 -7.10 7.22
C SER A 185 -10.48 -6.77 7.25
N LEU A 186 -10.12 -5.65 7.87
CA LEU A 186 -8.73 -5.30 8.16
C LEU A 186 -8.36 -5.85 9.53
N THR A 187 -7.20 -6.48 9.65
CA THR A 187 -6.79 -7.18 10.89
C THR A 187 -5.73 -6.39 11.68
N SER A 188 -4.83 -5.71 10.99
CA SER A 188 -3.71 -5.02 11.62
C SER A 188 -3.16 -3.88 10.75
N LEU A 189 -2.53 -2.91 11.41
CA LEU A 189 -1.64 -1.92 10.80
C LEU A 189 -0.21 -2.36 11.02
N HIS A 190 0.54 -2.54 9.94
CA HIS A 190 1.96 -2.86 9.96
C HIS A 190 2.81 -1.61 9.72
N ILE A 191 3.83 -1.43 10.56
CA ILE A 191 4.88 -0.43 10.42
C ILE A 191 6.11 -1.17 9.89
N THR A 192 6.37 -1.05 8.62
CA THR A 192 7.46 -1.76 7.95
C THR A 192 8.57 -0.79 7.56
N ARG A 193 9.79 -1.02 8.04
CA ARG A 193 10.94 -0.20 7.67
C ARG A 193 11.26 -0.40 6.20
N LEU A 194 11.50 0.71 5.50
CA LEU A 194 11.97 0.69 4.13
C LEU A 194 13.49 0.62 4.14
N GLU A 195 14.05 -0.47 3.64
CA GLU A 195 15.46 -0.55 3.26
C GLU A 195 15.57 -0.42 1.75
N LEU A 196 16.77 -0.05 1.25
CA LEU A 196 16.98 0.41 -0.13
C LEU A 196 16.46 -0.56 -1.22
N GLU A 197 16.11 -1.81 -0.91
CA GLU A 197 15.55 -2.78 -1.87
C GLU A 197 14.60 -3.83 -1.26
N ALA A 198 14.34 -3.84 0.05
CA ALA A 198 13.49 -4.85 0.70
C ALA A 198 12.63 -4.26 1.82
N MET A 199 11.51 -4.91 2.10
CA MET A 199 10.74 -4.66 3.32
C MET A 199 11.44 -5.40 4.47
N ALA A 200 12.21 -4.66 5.27
CA ALA A 200 12.84 -5.18 6.49
C ALA A 200 11.87 -5.04 7.68
N GLU A 201 12.28 -5.40 8.86
CA GLU A 201 11.55 -5.40 10.13
C GLU A 201 10.14 -4.78 10.12
N SER A 202 9.11 -5.59 10.39
CA SER A 202 7.72 -5.14 10.51
C SER A 202 7.23 -5.25 11.95
N GLN A 203 6.52 -4.24 12.43
CA GLN A 203 5.80 -4.22 13.70
C GLN A 203 4.30 -4.15 13.42
N ALA A 204 3.53 -5.11 13.96
CA ALA A 204 2.08 -5.11 13.84
C ALA A 204 1.41 -4.38 15.01
N LEU A 205 0.41 -3.56 14.70
CA LEU A 205 -0.54 -3.00 15.66
C LEU A 205 -1.91 -3.60 15.36
N ALA A 206 -2.46 -4.38 16.30
CA ALA A 206 -3.76 -5.02 16.13
C ALA A 206 -4.89 -4.00 16.00
N ILE A 207 -5.83 -4.25 15.09
CA ILE A 207 -7.06 -3.48 14.94
C ILE A 207 -8.09 -4.06 15.91
N PRO A 208 -8.67 -3.26 16.82
CA PRO A 208 -9.69 -3.74 17.76
C PRO A 208 -10.93 -4.27 17.03
N GLY A 209 -11.42 -5.45 17.43
CA GLY A 209 -12.65 -6.04 16.87
C GLY A 209 -12.49 -6.73 15.52
N ALA A 210 -11.29 -6.91 15.02
CA ALA A 210 -10.99 -7.76 13.87
C ALA A 210 -11.07 -9.24 14.32
N MET A 211 -12.22 -9.88 14.12
CA MET A 211 -12.42 -11.35 14.21
C MET A 211 -13.10 -11.82 12.94
#